data_63efade6ae7f8d9e7c034edee2983fda
#
_entry.id   63efade6ae7f8d9e7c034edee2983fda
#
_cell.length_a   1.000
_cell.length_b   1.000
_cell.length_c   1.000
_cell.angle_alpha   90.00
_cell.angle_beta   90.00
_cell.angle_gamma   90.00
#
_symmetry.space_group_name_H-M   'P 1'
#
loop_
_entity.id
_entity.type
_entity.pdbx_description
1 polymer ?
#
loop_
_entity_poly.entity_id
_entity_poly.type
_entity_poly.pdbx_seq_one_letter_code
_entity_poly.pdbx_strand_id
1 'polypeptide(L)'
;GYVYDGANVLSSSTESYIERTGSALAEACGAEVVVATVDFTDGEDIADYAYDLFNKWGIGDKRANNGLLILLSVGAEDYYAEPGVGLTDVFTGGVLDAMLYDYLEDDFAAKEYDSGVKKVYARAVEILEDHYNVSYSTGTTNNANANTDYNYANNNPSGGFLSGVQNVFSQARRVAVTRIIRFVFIVLFVILIIALSVLRPRRRYYRRGWGAPPPPPPMGGFWRGPRPPRGPGGPGFGGPRP
;
A
#
# COMPACT_ATOMS: atom_id res chain seq x y z
N GLY A 1 5.71 -13.71 25.10
CA GLY A 1 5.00 -12.45 24.91
C GLY A 1 4.30 -12.40 23.55
N TYR A 2 3.27 -11.60 23.47
CA TYR A 2 2.45 -11.47 22.26
C TYR A 2 2.70 -10.15 21.52
N VAL A 3 3.61 -9.31 22.02
CA VAL A 3 4.01 -8.06 21.38
C VAL A 3 5.52 -7.86 21.42
N TYR A 4 6.07 -7.37 20.33
CA TYR A 4 7.45 -6.88 20.21
C TYR A 4 7.44 -5.52 19.52
N ASP A 5 7.69 -4.46 20.27
CA ASP A 5 7.71 -3.09 19.77
C ASP A 5 9.16 -2.61 19.56
N GLY A 6 9.81 -3.11 18.48
CA GLY A 6 11.19 -2.73 18.12
C GLY A 6 11.29 -1.31 17.59
N ALA A 7 10.23 -0.80 16.95
CA ALA A 7 10.17 0.57 16.43
C ALA A 7 9.74 1.61 17.49
N ASN A 8 9.34 1.15 18.69
CA ASN A 8 8.91 1.99 19.79
C ASN A 8 7.76 2.97 19.42
N VAL A 9 6.74 2.42 18.77
CA VAL A 9 5.58 3.17 18.26
C VAL A 9 4.27 2.82 18.98
N LEU A 10 4.30 1.84 19.90
CA LEU A 10 3.13 1.42 20.66
C LEU A 10 3.12 2.05 22.05
N SER A 11 1.94 2.34 22.54
CA SER A 11 1.76 2.75 23.93
C SER A 11 1.80 1.54 24.87
N SER A 12 2.26 1.72 26.10
CA SER A 12 2.24 0.69 27.11
C SER A 12 0.83 0.14 27.40
N SER A 13 -0.21 0.93 27.12
CA SER A 13 -1.59 0.49 27.22
C SER A 13 -1.97 -0.49 26.13
N THR A 14 -1.50 -0.26 24.91
CA THR A 14 -1.70 -1.17 23.77
C THR A 14 -0.89 -2.44 23.93
N GLU A 15 0.37 -2.34 24.34
CA GLU A 15 1.17 -3.53 24.67
C GLU A 15 0.51 -4.39 25.76
N SER A 16 0.07 -3.75 26.86
CA SER A 16 -0.64 -4.45 27.93
C SER A 16 -1.97 -5.07 27.46
N TYR A 17 -2.67 -4.43 26.55
CA TYR A 17 -3.87 -4.96 25.94
C TYR A 17 -3.56 -6.22 25.12
N ILE A 18 -2.55 -6.17 24.25
CA ILE A 18 -2.12 -7.30 23.41
C ILE A 18 -1.67 -8.48 24.28
N GLU A 19 -0.82 -8.25 25.28
CA GLU A 19 -0.31 -9.30 26.17
C GLU A 19 -1.45 -9.99 26.93
N ARG A 20 -2.36 -9.24 27.51
CA ARG A 20 -3.49 -9.79 28.28
C ARG A 20 -4.46 -10.55 27.37
N THR A 21 -4.81 -9.98 26.22
CA THR A 21 -5.75 -10.57 25.27
C THR A 21 -5.14 -11.80 24.61
N GLY A 22 -3.86 -11.75 24.22
CA GLY A 22 -3.14 -12.89 23.65
C GLY A 22 -3.02 -14.06 24.64
N SER A 23 -2.71 -13.77 25.90
CA SER A 23 -2.67 -14.80 26.93
C SER A 23 -4.04 -15.47 27.13
N ALA A 24 -5.12 -14.67 27.16
CA ALA A 24 -6.48 -15.21 27.32
C ALA A 24 -6.92 -16.04 26.09
N LEU A 25 -6.57 -15.61 24.87
CA LEU A 25 -6.84 -16.35 23.64
C LEU A 25 -6.09 -17.71 23.64
N ALA A 26 -4.79 -17.68 23.95
CA ALA A 26 -3.97 -18.89 24.01
C ALA A 26 -4.49 -19.87 25.05
N GLU A 27 -4.93 -19.40 26.23
CA GLU A 27 -5.54 -20.25 27.27
C GLU A 27 -6.89 -20.84 26.81
N ALA A 28 -7.69 -20.06 26.06
CA ALA A 28 -9.01 -20.48 25.62
C ALA A 28 -8.99 -21.50 24.48
N CYS A 29 -8.09 -21.36 23.51
CA CYS A 29 -8.09 -22.18 22.28
C CYS A 29 -6.70 -22.58 21.77
N GLY A 30 -5.64 -22.16 22.42
CA GLY A 30 -4.26 -22.44 21.99
C GLY A 30 -3.79 -21.64 20.78
N ALA A 31 -4.64 -20.75 20.21
CA ALA A 31 -4.23 -19.87 19.13
C ALA A 31 -3.44 -18.67 19.66
N GLU A 32 -2.49 -18.21 18.86
CA GLU A 32 -1.65 -17.07 19.23
C GLU A 32 -1.71 -15.99 18.14
N VAL A 33 -1.93 -14.75 18.53
CA VAL A 33 -1.76 -13.57 17.68
C VAL A 33 -0.64 -12.75 18.26
N VAL A 34 0.40 -12.53 17.46
CA VAL A 34 1.59 -11.75 17.84
C VAL A 34 1.70 -10.52 16.96
N VAL A 35 2.04 -9.39 17.57
CA VAL A 35 2.36 -8.15 16.85
C VAL A 35 3.85 -7.89 16.95
N ALA A 36 4.48 -7.55 15.84
CA ALA A 36 5.85 -7.07 15.80
C ALA A 36 5.92 -5.73 15.06
N THR A 37 6.65 -4.77 15.63
CA THR A 37 7.03 -3.56 14.93
C THR A 37 8.55 -3.47 14.80
N VAL A 38 9.02 -3.11 13.64
CA VAL A 38 10.44 -2.90 13.34
C VAL A 38 10.62 -1.62 12.53
N ASP A 39 11.79 -1.00 12.58
CA ASP A 39 12.08 0.13 11.71
C ASP A 39 12.23 -0.32 10.26
N PHE A 40 13.04 -1.34 10.01
CA PHE A 40 13.34 -1.88 8.69
C PHE A 40 13.49 -3.39 8.73
N THR A 41 13.32 -4.03 7.58
CA THR A 41 13.52 -5.48 7.38
C THR A 41 14.93 -5.83 6.89
N ASP A 42 15.91 -4.93 7.09
CA ASP A 42 17.31 -5.09 6.63
C ASP A 42 17.46 -5.33 5.12
N GLY A 43 16.46 -4.90 4.33
CA GLY A 43 16.42 -5.02 2.88
C GLY A 43 15.79 -6.32 2.38
N GLU A 44 15.25 -7.14 3.26
CA GLU A 44 14.43 -8.30 2.90
C GLU A 44 13.01 -7.87 2.51
N ASP A 45 12.38 -8.67 1.65
CA ASP A 45 10.94 -8.57 1.40
C ASP A 45 10.17 -8.80 2.69
N ILE A 46 9.13 -8.00 2.93
CA ILE A 46 8.42 -8.04 4.21
C ILE A 46 7.73 -9.38 4.47
N ALA A 47 7.26 -10.07 3.43
CA ALA A 47 6.65 -11.39 3.57
C ALA A 47 7.70 -12.44 3.93
N ASP A 48 8.89 -12.40 3.32
CA ASP A 48 9.99 -13.32 3.64
C ASP A 48 10.47 -13.08 5.08
N TYR A 49 10.65 -11.82 5.47
CA TYR A 49 11.02 -11.45 6.83
C TYR A 49 9.97 -11.89 7.87
N ALA A 50 8.68 -11.69 7.57
CA ALA A 50 7.57 -12.13 8.44
C ALA A 50 7.55 -13.65 8.59
N TYR A 51 7.73 -14.40 7.51
CA TYR A 51 7.80 -15.86 7.53
C TYR A 51 8.97 -16.36 8.37
N ASP A 52 10.16 -15.79 8.20
CA ASP A 52 11.34 -16.16 9.00
C ASP A 52 11.16 -15.83 10.48
N LEU A 53 10.60 -14.66 10.78
CA LEU A 53 10.31 -14.23 12.15
C LEU A 53 9.27 -15.13 12.81
N PHE A 54 8.18 -15.46 12.10
CA PHE A 54 7.12 -16.36 12.54
C PHE A 54 7.68 -17.72 12.93
N ASN A 55 8.49 -18.33 12.07
CA ASN A 55 9.12 -19.63 12.32
C ASN A 55 10.16 -19.58 13.44
N LYS A 56 10.98 -18.53 13.49
CA LYS A 56 12.00 -18.35 14.51
C LYS A 56 11.40 -18.19 15.91
N TRP A 57 10.28 -17.50 16.02
CA TRP A 57 9.59 -17.33 17.29
C TRP A 57 8.69 -18.51 17.64
N GLY A 58 8.32 -19.31 16.64
CA GLY A 58 7.48 -20.49 16.82
C GLY A 58 6.06 -20.12 17.27
N ILE A 59 5.46 -19.15 16.57
CA ILE A 59 4.16 -18.57 16.91
C ILE A 59 3.04 -19.62 16.71
N GLY A 60 2.22 -19.83 17.72
CA GLY A 60 1.13 -20.79 17.76
C GLY A 60 1.52 -22.17 18.33
N ASP A 61 0.53 -23.03 18.52
CA ASP A 61 0.75 -24.40 18.95
C ASP A 61 1.46 -25.23 17.86
N LYS A 62 2.50 -25.98 18.24
CA LYS A 62 3.34 -26.76 17.31
C LYS A 62 2.61 -27.82 16.51
N ARG A 63 1.44 -28.30 16.97
CA ARG A 63 0.65 -29.33 16.30
C ARG A 63 -0.47 -28.72 15.49
N ALA A 64 -1.10 -27.67 16.05
CA ALA A 64 -2.18 -26.95 15.40
C ALA A 64 -1.67 -25.95 14.36
N ASN A 65 -0.43 -25.43 14.50
CA ASN A 65 0.13 -24.35 13.67
C ASN A 65 -0.84 -23.17 13.53
N ASN A 66 -1.45 -22.77 14.64
CA ASN A 66 -2.54 -21.81 14.73
C ASN A 66 -2.08 -20.45 15.24
N GLY A 67 -0.96 -20.00 14.78
CA GLY A 67 -0.43 -18.66 15.02
C GLY A 67 -0.78 -17.67 13.92
N LEU A 68 -0.78 -16.38 14.25
CA LEU A 68 -0.84 -15.27 13.33
C LEU A 68 0.19 -14.22 13.76
N LEU A 69 1.07 -13.82 12.87
CA LEU A 69 1.97 -12.68 13.07
C LEU A 69 1.43 -11.47 12.29
N ILE A 70 1.33 -10.33 12.96
CA ILE A 70 1.07 -9.03 12.33
C ILE A 70 2.37 -8.22 12.44
N LEU A 71 3.02 -7.93 11.32
CA LEU A 71 4.30 -7.24 11.24
C LEU A 71 4.12 -5.85 10.62
N LEU A 72 4.69 -4.84 11.26
CA LEU A 72 4.80 -3.49 10.74
C LEU A 72 6.28 -3.12 10.59
N SER A 73 6.69 -2.70 9.40
CA SER A 73 7.99 -2.10 9.11
C SER A 73 7.80 -0.59 8.94
N VAL A 74 7.99 0.14 10.03
CA VAL A 74 7.59 1.55 10.14
C VAL A 74 8.43 2.46 9.23
N GLY A 75 9.73 2.21 9.17
CA GLY A 75 10.65 3.00 8.35
C GLY A 75 10.59 2.65 6.87
N ALA A 76 10.15 1.43 6.52
CA ALA A 76 9.91 1.03 5.14
C ALA A 76 8.49 1.40 4.67
N GLU A 77 7.63 1.88 5.58
CA GLU A 77 6.22 2.18 5.32
C GLU A 77 5.46 0.97 4.74
N ASP A 78 5.68 -0.21 5.34
CA ASP A 78 5.11 -1.49 4.89
C ASP A 78 4.60 -2.33 6.06
N TYR A 79 3.66 -3.23 5.80
CA TYR A 79 3.12 -4.15 6.80
C TYR A 79 2.68 -5.46 6.16
N TYR A 80 2.67 -6.52 6.95
CA TYR A 80 2.29 -7.85 6.51
C TYR A 80 1.65 -8.66 7.63
N ALA A 81 0.86 -9.67 7.28
CA ALA A 81 0.35 -10.64 8.24
C ALA A 81 0.61 -12.06 7.74
N GLU A 82 1.30 -12.85 8.57
CA GLU A 82 1.69 -14.24 8.28
C GLU A 82 0.87 -15.20 9.15
N PRO A 83 -0.04 -16.00 8.56
CA PRO A 83 -0.78 -17.03 9.26
C PRO A 83 -0.02 -18.35 9.28
N GLY A 84 -0.08 -19.06 10.38
CA GLY A 84 0.35 -20.46 10.44
C GLY A 84 -0.51 -21.36 9.54
N VAL A 85 0.05 -22.49 9.14
CA VAL A 85 -0.61 -23.43 8.20
C VAL A 85 -1.99 -23.88 8.70
N GLY A 86 -2.18 -23.98 10.03
CA GLY A 86 -3.47 -24.35 10.61
C GLY A 86 -4.55 -23.27 10.57
N LEU A 87 -4.21 -22.07 10.12
CA LEU A 87 -5.14 -20.95 10.00
C LEU A 87 -5.33 -20.45 8.55
N THR A 88 -4.77 -21.13 7.56
CA THR A 88 -4.84 -20.70 6.16
C THR A 88 -6.24 -20.74 5.54
N ASP A 89 -7.15 -21.54 6.11
CA ASP A 89 -8.57 -21.57 5.75
C ASP A 89 -9.38 -20.46 6.43
N VAL A 90 -8.90 -19.95 7.57
CA VAL A 90 -9.50 -18.84 8.32
C VAL A 90 -8.98 -17.49 7.80
N PHE A 91 -7.66 -17.35 7.77
CA PHE A 91 -6.96 -16.18 7.26
C PHE A 91 -6.49 -16.42 5.82
N THR A 92 -7.44 -16.54 4.91
CA THR A 92 -7.12 -16.57 3.48
C THR A 92 -6.54 -15.22 3.04
N GLY A 93 -5.80 -15.17 1.91
CA GLY A 93 -5.24 -13.91 1.41
C GLY A 93 -6.28 -12.79 1.34
N GLY A 94 -7.49 -13.08 0.86
CA GLY A 94 -8.55 -12.06 0.81
C GLY A 94 -9.07 -11.60 2.19
N VAL A 95 -9.02 -12.46 3.22
CA VAL A 95 -9.39 -12.10 4.60
C VAL A 95 -8.28 -11.23 5.21
N LEU A 96 -7.01 -11.61 5.01
CA LEU A 96 -5.86 -10.83 5.48
C LEU A 96 -5.82 -9.44 4.82
N ASP A 97 -5.95 -9.38 3.50
CA ASP A 97 -5.98 -8.11 2.76
C ASP A 97 -7.11 -7.20 3.26
N ALA A 98 -8.32 -7.73 3.43
CA ALA A 98 -9.45 -6.97 3.95
C ALA A 98 -9.22 -6.49 5.38
N MET A 99 -8.68 -7.36 6.25
CA MET A 99 -8.40 -7.04 7.65
C MET A 99 -7.35 -5.94 7.77
N LEU A 100 -6.23 -6.06 7.06
CA LEU A 100 -5.16 -5.07 7.07
C LEU A 100 -5.65 -3.74 6.48
N TYR A 101 -6.36 -3.80 5.36
CA TYR A 101 -6.87 -2.62 4.69
C TYR A 101 -7.92 -1.86 5.51
N ASP A 102 -8.91 -2.58 6.07
CA ASP A 102 -10.04 -1.94 6.75
C ASP A 102 -9.71 -1.46 8.18
N TYR A 103 -8.70 -2.08 8.83
CA TYR A 103 -8.41 -1.83 10.24
C TYR A 103 -7.02 -1.24 10.50
N LEU A 104 -6.08 -1.31 9.55
CA LEU A 104 -4.70 -0.81 9.75
C LEU A 104 -4.33 0.32 8.78
N GLU A 105 -4.66 0.21 7.50
CA GLU A 105 -4.13 1.06 6.41
C GLU A 105 -4.27 2.56 6.67
N ASP A 106 -5.48 3.04 7.00
CA ASP A 106 -5.73 4.47 7.19
C ASP A 106 -4.92 5.06 8.37
N ASP A 107 -4.85 4.32 9.49
CA ASP A 107 -4.06 4.73 10.66
C ASP A 107 -2.55 4.62 10.40
N PHE A 108 -2.14 3.58 9.67
CA PHE A 108 -0.74 3.39 9.29
C PHE A 108 -0.25 4.52 8.39
N ALA A 109 -1.01 4.89 7.37
CA ALA A 109 -0.72 6.01 6.49
C ALA A 109 -0.70 7.36 7.24
N ALA A 110 -1.53 7.50 8.27
CA ALA A 110 -1.54 8.67 9.16
C ALA A 110 -0.40 8.64 10.21
N LYS A 111 0.39 7.55 10.28
CA LYS A 111 1.40 7.28 11.32
C LYS A 111 0.81 7.16 12.74
N GLU A 112 -0.45 6.82 12.82
CA GLU A 112 -1.16 6.52 14.06
C GLU A 112 -1.06 5.00 14.38
N TYR A 113 0.17 4.49 14.42
CA TYR A 113 0.47 3.06 14.50
C TYR A 113 -0.18 2.38 15.70
N ASP A 114 -0.19 3.03 16.86
CA ASP A 114 -0.80 2.52 18.09
C ASP A 114 -2.30 2.23 17.90
N SER A 115 -3.01 3.15 17.28
CA SER A 115 -4.44 3.01 16.95
C SER A 115 -4.68 1.89 15.96
N GLY A 116 -3.92 1.87 14.85
CA GLY A 116 -4.05 0.88 13.79
C GLY A 116 -3.76 -0.54 14.29
N VAL A 117 -2.67 -0.71 15.03
CA VAL A 117 -2.29 -2.00 15.65
C VAL A 117 -3.40 -2.50 16.56
N LYS A 118 -3.94 -1.63 17.42
CA LYS A 118 -5.00 -2.02 18.35
C LYS A 118 -6.26 -2.50 17.64
N LYS A 119 -6.65 -1.83 16.54
CA LYS A 119 -7.82 -2.18 15.73
C LYS A 119 -7.62 -3.50 14.99
N VAL A 120 -6.51 -3.65 14.28
CA VAL A 120 -6.23 -4.86 13.49
C VAL A 120 -6.04 -6.08 14.39
N TYR A 121 -5.36 -5.90 15.53
CA TYR A 121 -5.20 -6.96 16.53
C TYR A 121 -6.55 -7.42 17.10
N ALA A 122 -7.41 -6.48 17.49
CA ALA A 122 -8.75 -6.80 17.99
C ALA A 122 -9.56 -7.56 16.94
N ARG A 123 -9.45 -7.19 15.65
CA ARG A 123 -10.13 -7.88 14.56
C ARG A 123 -9.61 -9.30 14.34
N ALA A 124 -8.29 -9.49 14.39
CA ALA A 124 -7.68 -10.83 14.29
C ALA A 124 -8.16 -11.76 15.41
N VAL A 125 -8.21 -11.23 16.63
CA VAL A 125 -8.70 -11.98 17.80
C VAL A 125 -10.17 -12.35 17.64
N GLU A 126 -11.03 -11.41 17.23
CA GLU A 126 -12.46 -11.66 16.97
C GLU A 126 -12.68 -12.77 15.93
N ILE A 127 -11.91 -12.80 14.85
CA ILE A 127 -11.96 -13.87 13.85
C ILE A 127 -11.63 -15.22 14.46
N LEU A 128 -10.64 -15.28 15.34
CA LEU A 128 -10.25 -16.53 16.02
C LEU A 128 -11.25 -16.95 17.09
N GLU A 129 -11.82 -16.01 17.84
CA GLU A 129 -12.91 -16.30 18.78
C GLU A 129 -14.10 -16.94 18.07
N ASP A 130 -14.49 -16.39 16.92
CA ASP A 130 -15.56 -16.93 16.10
C ASP A 130 -15.20 -18.31 15.54
N HIS A 131 -13.98 -18.51 15.04
CA HIS A 131 -13.54 -19.79 14.47
C HIS A 131 -13.50 -20.90 15.49
N TYR A 132 -12.97 -20.63 16.69
CA TYR A 132 -12.87 -21.61 17.77
C TYR A 132 -14.13 -21.68 18.64
N ASN A 133 -15.13 -20.84 18.37
CA ASN A 133 -16.35 -20.69 19.16
C ASN A 133 -16.05 -20.48 20.66
N VAL A 134 -15.07 -19.63 20.94
CA VAL A 134 -14.69 -19.21 22.29
C VAL A 134 -15.00 -17.72 22.49
N SER A 135 -15.33 -17.36 23.71
CA SER A 135 -15.43 -15.96 24.13
C SER A 135 -14.86 -15.85 25.54
N TYR A 136 -13.90 -14.97 25.73
CA TYR A 136 -13.36 -14.70 27.04
C TYR A 136 -13.61 -13.23 27.38
N SER A 137 -14.11 -13.00 28.56
CA SER A 137 -14.22 -11.66 29.10
C SER A 137 -12.82 -11.24 29.56
N THR A 138 -12.12 -10.41 28.75
CA THR A 138 -11.00 -9.66 29.30
C THR A 138 -11.59 -8.76 30.37
N GLY A 139 -11.50 -9.22 31.63
CA GLY A 139 -12.12 -8.55 32.79
C GLY A 139 -11.80 -7.05 32.79
N THR A 140 -12.66 -6.30 32.19
CA THR A 140 -12.75 -4.87 32.44
C THR A 140 -13.38 -4.74 33.81
N THR A 141 -12.54 -4.73 34.85
CA THR A 141 -12.97 -4.15 36.11
C THR A 141 -13.37 -2.72 35.77
N ASN A 142 -14.67 -2.47 35.83
CA ASN A 142 -15.26 -1.16 35.74
C ASN A 142 -14.64 -0.26 36.84
N ASN A 143 -13.50 0.31 36.57
CA ASN A 143 -13.04 1.48 37.29
C ASN A 143 -13.58 2.68 36.51
N ALA A 144 -14.78 3.09 36.94
CA ALA A 144 -15.46 4.30 36.46
C ALA A 144 -14.60 5.52 36.80
N ASN A 145 -13.67 5.88 35.91
CA ASN A 145 -13.11 7.21 35.75
C ASN A 145 -12.01 7.23 34.68
N ALA A 146 -12.33 6.86 33.46
CA ALA A 146 -11.59 7.29 32.28
C ALA A 146 -12.61 7.52 31.17
N ASN A 147 -13.03 8.75 31.08
CA ASN A 147 -13.78 9.28 29.94
C ASN A 147 -12.89 9.20 28.72
N THR A 148 -13.03 8.18 27.93
CA THR A 148 -12.73 8.18 26.50
C THR A 148 -13.64 7.16 25.84
N ASP A 149 -14.55 7.71 25.05
CA ASP A 149 -15.53 7.02 24.23
C ASP A 149 -14.89 6.01 23.29
N TYR A 150 -14.94 4.74 23.66
CA TYR A 150 -14.95 3.63 22.71
C TYR A 150 -16.05 2.65 23.12
N ASN A 151 -17.31 3.10 22.98
CA ASN A 151 -18.47 2.24 22.93
C ASN A 151 -18.46 1.51 21.57
N TYR A 152 -17.59 0.53 21.41
CA TYR A 152 -17.76 -0.47 20.39
C TYR A 152 -18.15 -1.78 21.07
N ALA A 153 -19.40 -2.20 20.80
CA ALA A 153 -19.99 -3.48 21.06
C ALA A 153 -20.28 -3.85 22.53
N ASN A 154 -21.36 -3.35 23.06
CA ASN A 154 -22.19 -4.13 23.99
C ASN A 154 -23.64 -3.65 23.94
N ASN A 155 -24.31 -3.88 22.82
CA ASN A 155 -25.78 -3.91 22.74
C ASN A 155 -26.21 -4.83 21.62
N ASN A 156 -25.97 -6.12 21.75
CA ASN A 156 -26.87 -7.11 21.17
C ASN A 156 -26.71 -8.50 21.84
N PRO A 157 -27.50 -8.86 22.81
CA PRO A 157 -27.63 -10.26 23.24
C PRO A 157 -28.65 -10.93 22.30
N SER A 158 -28.18 -11.70 21.35
CA SER A 158 -28.98 -12.56 20.45
C SER A 158 -29.05 -12.15 18.98
N GLY A 159 -27.91 -11.97 18.36
CA GLY A 159 -27.85 -11.89 16.90
C GLY A 159 -26.65 -12.69 16.42
N GLY A 160 -26.87 -13.95 16.04
CA GLY A 160 -25.79 -14.83 15.62
C GLY A 160 -25.04 -14.28 14.42
N PHE A 161 -23.83 -14.83 14.21
CA PHE A 161 -22.85 -14.63 13.16
C PHE A 161 -23.39 -14.11 11.79
N LEU A 162 -24.61 -14.53 11.39
CA LEU A 162 -25.19 -14.11 10.11
C LEU A 162 -25.65 -12.64 10.05
N SER A 163 -25.92 -11.97 11.17
CA SER A 163 -26.31 -10.56 11.17
C SER A 163 -25.13 -9.61 11.17
N GLY A 164 -24.00 -10.01 11.81
CA GLY A 164 -22.74 -9.28 11.78
C GLY A 164 -22.11 -9.30 10.38
N VAL A 165 -22.07 -10.47 9.77
CA VAL A 165 -21.54 -10.67 8.41
C VAL A 165 -22.35 -9.88 7.37
N GLN A 166 -23.68 -9.82 7.50
CA GLN A 166 -24.51 -9.02 6.58
C GLN A 166 -24.26 -7.51 6.73
N ASN A 167 -23.96 -7.00 7.92
CA ASN A 167 -23.64 -5.59 8.11
C ASN A 167 -22.25 -5.23 7.59
N VAL A 168 -21.25 -6.09 7.79
CA VAL A 168 -19.88 -5.89 7.26
C VAL A 168 -19.91 -5.97 5.73
N PHE A 169 -20.60 -6.96 5.13
CA PHE A 169 -20.75 -7.03 3.68
C PHE A 169 -21.59 -5.87 3.11
N SER A 170 -22.54 -5.34 3.85
CA SER A 170 -23.34 -4.18 3.39
C SER A 170 -22.54 -2.88 3.47
N GLN A 171 -21.64 -2.72 4.44
CA GLN A 171 -20.72 -1.57 4.53
C GLN A 171 -19.58 -1.69 3.52
N ALA A 172 -18.92 -2.84 3.42
CA ALA A 172 -17.89 -3.10 2.41
C ALA A 172 -18.45 -2.92 0.98
N ARG A 173 -19.68 -3.34 0.74
CA ARG A 173 -20.37 -3.12 -0.54
C ARG A 173 -20.60 -1.63 -0.82
N ARG A 174 -20.94 -0.81 0.17
CA ARG A 174 -21.12 0.65 -0.01
C ARG A 174 -19.81 1.35 -0.31
N VAL A 175 -18.73 1.01 0.38
CA VAL A 175 -17.41 1.61 0.16
C VAL A 175 -16.81 1.16 -1.18
N ALA A 176 -16.90 -0.13 -1.52
CA ALA A 176 -16.45 -0.66 -2.82
C ALA A 176 -17.25 -0.05 -3.98
N VAL A 177 -18.57 0.07 -3.86
CA VAL A 177 -19.44 0.70 -4.87
C VAL A 177 -19.09 2.17 -5.04
N THR A 178 -18.83 2.90 -3.95
CA THR A 178 -18.46 4.33 -4.04
C THR A 178 -17.10 4.52 -4.72
N ARG A 179 -16.12 3.62 -4.49
CA ARG A 179 -14.80 3.67 -5.15
C ARG A 179 -14.89 3.27 -6.62
N ILE A 180 -15.66 2.23 -6.95
CA ILE A 180 -15.91 1.83 -8.34
C ILE A 180 -16.61 2.97 -9.09
N ILE A 181 -17.61 3.62 -8.49
CA ILE A 181 -18.30 4.77 -9.07
C ILE A 181 -17.31 5.92 -9.31
N ARG A 182 -16.44 6.26 -8.35
CA ARG A 182 -15.42 7.31 -8.53
C ARG A 182 -14.43 6.94 -9.65
N PHE A 183 -13.98 5.69 -9.70
CA PHE A 183 -13.08 5.24 -10.76
C PHE A 183 -13.75 5.30 -12.14
N VAL A 184 -15.00 4.87 -12.26
CA VAL A 184 -15.80 4.99 -13.49
C VAL A 184 -15.96 6.45 -13.90
N PHE A 185 -16.26 7.37 -12.97
CA PHE A 185 -16.34 8.80 -13.29
C PHE A 185 -15.00 9.38 -13.77
N ILE A 186 -13.87 8.99 -13.17
CA ILE A 186 -12.54 9.43 -13.63
C ILE A 186 -12.27 8.93 -15.04
N VAL A 187 -12.55 7.65 -15.32
CA VAL A 187 -12.38 7.06 -16.67
C VAL A 187 -13.27 7.76 -17.69
N LEU A 188 -14.54 7.97 -17.38
CA LEU A 188 -15.46 8.69 -18.25
C LEU A 188 -15.03 10.15 -18.49
N PHE A 189 -14.51 10.83 -17.47
CA PHE A 189 -13.99 12.18 -17.58
C PHE A 189 -12.75 12.25 -18.48
N VAL A 190 -11.84 11.28 -18.36
CA VAL A 190 -10.66 11.17 -19.24
C VAL A 190 -11.10 10.92 -20.70
N ILE A 191 -12.06 10.01 -20.91
CA ILE A 191 -12.61 9.74 -22.24
C ILE A 191 -13.26 11.01 -22.82
N LEU A 192 -13.99 11.77 -22.01
CA LEU A 192 -14.61 13.03 -22.43
C LEU A 192 -13.55 14.07 -22.86
N ILE A 193 -12.45 14.19 -22.08
CA ILE A 193 -11.34 15.10 -22.45
C ILE A 193 -10.71 14.68 -23.78
N ILE A 194 -10.47 13.37 -23.97
CA ILE A 194 -9.92 12.84 -25.22
C ILE A 194 -10.88 13.13 -26.39
N ALA A 195 -12.19 12.86 -26.20
CA ALA A 195 -13.20 13.13 -27.23
C ALA A 195 -13.27 14.63 -27.58
N LEU A 196 -13.25 15.51 -26.59
CA LEU A 196 -13.22 16.95 -26.81
C LEU A 196 -11.91 17.42 -27.48
N SER A 197 -10.79 16.74 -27.24
CA SER A 197 -9.51 17.02 -27.88
C SER A 197 -9.49 16.60 -29.34
N VAL A 198 -10.16 15.49 -29.68
CA VAL A 198 -10.29 14.99 -31.06
C VAL A 198 -11.32 15.81 -31.85
N LEU A 199 -12.40 16.23 -31.18
CA LEU A 199 -13.47 17.04 -31.78
C LEU A 199 -13.13 18.55 -31.93
N ARG A 200 -11.98 18.98 -31.37
CA ARG A 200 -11.54 20.36 -31.61
C ARG A 200 -11.35 20.55 -33.13
N PRO A 201 -12.17 21.38 -33.77
CA PRO A 201 -11.97 21.66 -35.20
C PRO A 201 -10.57 22.21 -35.36
N ARG A 202 -9.74 21.54 -36.15
CA ARG A 202 -8.47 22.08 -36.60
C ARG A 202 -8.81 23.42 -37.26
N ARG A 203 -8.67 24.51 -36.52
CA ARG A 203 -8.68 25.83 -37.14
C ARG A 203 -7.57 25.80 -38.18
N ARG A 204 -7.98 25.63 -39.47
CA ARG A 204 -7.12 25.86 -40.60
C ARG A 204 -6.70 27.33 -40.46
N TYR A 205 -5.48 27.54 -40.02
CA TYR A 205 -4.84 28.85 -40.22
C TYR A 205 -4.80 29.09 -41.72
N TYR A 206 -5.74 29.87 -42.21
CA TYR A 206 -5.62 30.50 -43.53
C TYR A 206 -4.40 31.41 -43.44
N ARG A 207 -3.29 30.89 -43.90
CA ARG A 207 -2.10 31.67 -44.22
C ARG A 207 -2.54 32.60 -45.35
N ARG A 208 -2.95 33.83 -45.02
CA ARG A 208 -3.16 34.91 -45.95
C ARG A 208 -1.83 35.05 -46.68
N GLY A 209 -1.80 34.68 -47.97
CA GLY A 209 -0.62 34.78 -48.79
C GLY A 209 -0.18 36.23 -48.86
N TRP A 210 0.94 36.49 -48.28
CA TRP A 210 1.73 37.65 -48.69
C TRP A 210 2.27 37.32 -50.07
N GLY A 211 1.97 38.21 -51.02
CA GLY A 211 2.39 38.06 -52.39
C GLY A 211 3.91 37.81 -52.48
N ALA A 212 4.27 36.88 -53.34
CA ALA A 212 5.67 36.63 -53.65
C ALA A 212 6.34 37.95 -54.04
N PRO A 213 7.56 38.24 -53.58
CA PRO A 213 8.30 39.37 -54.02
C PRO A 213 8.54 39.26 -55.56
N PRO A 214 8.54 40.37 -56.30
CA PRO A 214 8.77 40.32 -57.73
C PRO A 214 10.15 39.75 -58.06
N PRO A 215 10.31 39.05 -59.19
CA PRO A 215 11.59 38.44 -59.55
C PRO A 215 12.63 39.56 -59.74
N PRO A 216 13.89 39.34 -59.36
CA PRO A 216 14.95 40.30 -59.58
C PRO A 216 15.18 40.55 -61.11
N PRO A 217 15.58 41.75 -61.51
CA PRO A 217 15.84 42.04 -62.91
C PRO A 217 17.01 41.21 -63.45
N PRO A 218 17.05 40.90 -64.76
CA PRO A 218 18.11 40.12 -65.35
C PRO A 218 19.43 40.89 -65.32
N MET A 219 20.38 40.36 -64.54
CA MET A 219 21.76 40.87 -64.55
C MET A 219 22.46 40.39 -65.79
N GLY A 220 22.53 41.30 -66.75
CA GLY A 220 23.38 41.12 -67.90
C GLY A 220 24.83 41.42 -67.59
N GLY A 221 25.70 40.61 -68.13
CA GLY A 221 27.00 41.01 -68.60
C GLY A 221 28.20 40.93 -67.65
N PHE A 222 28.97 39.91 -67.89
CA PHE A 222 30.44 39.89 -68.04
C PHE A 222 31.28 40.85 -67.19
N TRP A 223 31.97 40.34 -66.20
CA TRP A 223 33.36 40.71 -65.91
C TRP A 223 34.15 39.46 -65.46
N ARG A 224 35.06 38.99 -66.37
CA ARG A 224 36.12 38.03 -66.00
C ARG A 224 37.24 38.86 -65.39
N GLY A 225 37.43 38.71 -64.09
CA GLY A 225 38.61 39.14 -63.37
C GLY A 225 39.80 38.18 -63.62
N PRO A 226 41.04 38.65 -63.66
CA PRO A 226 42.21 37.80 -63.90
C PRO A 226 42.53 36.86 -62.78
N ARG A 227 43.04 35.66 -63.16
CA ARG A 227 43.46 34.59 -62.22
C ARG A 227 44.73 35.04 -61.49
N PRO A 228 44.85 34.78 -60.19
CA PRO A 228 46.12 34.93 -59.45
C PRO A 228 47.13 33.85 -59.86
N PRO A 229 48.42 34.15 -59.79
CA PRO A 229 49.49 33.25 -60.24
C PRO A 229 49.69 32.09 -59.21
N ARG A 230 50.10 30.92 -59.74
CA ARG A 230 50.52 29.73 -58.95
C ARG A 230 51.86 30.04 -58.24
N GLY A 231 51.87 29.89 -56.96
CA GLY A 231 53.09 29.84 -56.13
C GLY A 231 53.85 28.49 -56.26
N PRO A 232 55.16 28.48 -56.10
CA PRO A 232 56.00 27.32 -56.33
C PRO A 232 55.95 26.32 -55.20
N GLY A 233 56.19 25.06 -55.57
CA GLY A 233 56.14 23.91 -54.67
C GLY A 233 57.26 23.92 -53.62
N GLY A 234 56.95 23.37 -52.49
CA GLY A 234 57.87 22.99 -51.42
C GLY A 234 57.92 21.47 -51.22
N PRO A 235 59.04 20.90 -50.85
CA PRO A 235 59.36 19.50 -51.03
C PRO A 235 58.82 18.62 -49.88
N GLY A 236 58.60 17.35 -50.25
CA GLY A 236 58.17 16.31 -49.38
C GLY A 236 59.22 15.88 -48.33
N PHE A 237 58.75 15.42 -47.19
CA PHE A 237 59.52 14.59 -46.28
C PHE A 237 58.78 13.31 -46.02
N GLY A 238 59.38 12.22 -46.51
CA GLY A 238 59.00 10.89 -46.12
C GLY A 238 59.65 10.53 -44.75
N GLY A 239 58.99 9.74 -44.01
CA GLY A 239 59.53 9.10 -42.83
C GLY A 239 58.86 7.73 -42.64
N PRO A 240 59.59 6.69 -42.22
CA PRO A 240 59.20 5.31 -42.41
C PRO A 240 58.35 4.74 -41.26
N ARG A 241 57.63 3.70 -41.65
CA ARG A 241 57.03 2.74 -40.68
C ARG A 241 58.10 1.76 -40.12
N PRO A 242 57.84 1.19 -38.97
CA PRO A 242 57.44 -0.19 -38.84
C PRO A 242 56.03 -0.32 -38.27
#